data_1e25cff31c43e0cb1f5458f17c80c8e9
#
_entry.id   1e25cff31c43e0cb1f5458f17c80c8e9
#
_cell.length_a   1.000
_cell.length_b   1.000
_cell.length_c   1.000
_cell.angle_alpha   90.00
_cell.angle_beta   90.00
_cell.angle_gamma   90.00
#
_symmetry.space_group_name_H-M   'P 1'
#
loop_
_entity.id
_entity.type
_entity.pdbx_description
1 polymer ?
#
loop_
_entity_poly.entity_id
_entity_poly.type
_entity_poly.pdbx_seq_one_letter_code
_entity_poly.pdbx_strand_id
1 'polypeptide(L)'
;MGADVTKVAEAVGLDERIGRHFLRAGIGWGGSCFPKDIVALQGMAETRGLTARMLRAANDINGEQRTWVTRTLHAHFKTLFGRRVGLLGLGFKAGTDDLRNAPALEIAAQLAKANVRVRAFDPVVRSVPPAYRELIEIVDDTEELARGSDALVVVTEWPEFLELDLARLCRVMRTPLLLDGRNLLDPEAATSAGLTYVGVGRGQYDATATSNDARSRGPADEVALERTSDVA
;
A
#
# COMPACT_ATOMS: atom_id res chain seq x y z
N MET A 1 -0.05 16.47 3.75
CA MET A 1 1.08 17.33 3.36
C MET A 1 1.43 17.22 1.86
N GLY A 2 0.92 16.25 1.13
CA GLY A 2 1.02 16.16 -0.35
C GLY A 2 2.40 15.81 -0.93
N ALA A 3 3.42 15.57 -0.10
CA ALA A 3 4.72 15.13 -0.59
C ALA A 3 4.67 13.68 -1.08
N ASP A 4 5.41 13.38 -2.16
CA ASP A 4 5.59 12.00 -2.62
C ASP A 4 6.67 11.32 -1.76
N VAL A 5 6.28 10.28 -1.04
CA VAL A 5 7.16 9.52 -0.14
C VAL A 5 8.35 8.89 -0.86
N THR A 6 8.22 8.56 -2.16
CA THR A 6 9.32 7.98 -2.93
C THR A 6 10.43 9.00 -3.16
N LYS A 7 10.07 10.26 -3.47
CA LYS A 7 11.03 11.36 -3.59
C LYS A 7 11.67 11.73 -2.26
N VAL A 8 10.88 11.69 -1.17
CA VAL A 8 11.42 11.89 0.18
C VAL A 8 12.42 10.80 0.53
N ALA A 9 12.10 9.53 0.27
CA ALA A 9 12.99 8.40 0.51
C ALA A 9 14.28 8.48 -0.33
N GLU A 10 14.19 8.91 -1.59
CA GLU A 10 15.36 9.15 -2.43
C GLU A 10 16.26 10.23 -1.85
N ALA A 11 15.70 11.39 -1.47
CA ALA A 11 16.46 12.50 -0.92
C ALA A 11 17.13 12.14 0.40
N VAL A 12 16.41 11.48 1.32
CA VAL A 12 16.94 11.01 2.62
C VAL A 12 18.02 9.95 2.40
N GLY A 13 17.83 9.07 1.42
CA GLY A 13 18.76 7.99 1.09
C GLY A 13 20.06 8.45 0.42
N LEU A 14 20.19 9.73 0.03
CA LEU A 14 21.45 10.30 -0.47
C LEU A 14 22.50 10.49 0.64
N ASP A 15 22.07 10.60 1.91
CA ASP A 15 22.98 10.63 3.04
C ASP A 15 23.60 9.26 3.26
N GLU A 16 24.93 9.15 3.18
CA GLU A 16 25.69 7.90 3.31
C GLU A 16 25.43 7.19 4.66
N ARG A 17 25.11 7.95 5.72
CA ARG A 17 24.81 7.40 7.05
C ARG A 17 23.48 6.66 7.10
N ILE A 18 22.57 6.97 6.17
CA ILE A 18 21.23 6.37 6.06
C ILE A 18 21.21 5.34 4.93
N GLY A 19 21.61 5.73 3.73
CA GLY A 19 21.58 4.92 2.53
C GLY A 19 20.16 4.76 1.98
N ARG A 20 20.06 4.12 0.80
CA ARG A 20 18.78 3.97 0.07
C ARG A 20 18.00 2.70 0.44
N HIS A 21 18.61 1.82 1.22
CA HIS A 21 17.97 0.55 1.59
C HIS A 21 16.96 0.74 2.72
N PHE A 22 15.91 -0.08 2.73
CA PHE A 22 14.84 -0.09 3.74
C PHE A 22 14.01 1.21 3.87
N LEU A 23 14.08 2.12 2.91
CA LEU A 23 13.27 3.35 2.90
C LEU A 23 11.99 3.24 2.06
N ARG A 24 11.65 2.05 1.56
CA ARG A 24 10.44 1.87 0.75
C ARG A 24 9.19 1.90 1.63
N ALA A 25 8.30 2.84 1.32
CA ALA A 25 6.97 2.88 1.94
C ALA A 25 6.12 1.69 1.49
N GLY A 26 5.19 1.26 2.33
CA GLY A 26 4.30 0.14 2.02
C GLY A 26 3.19 -0.05 3.06
N ILE A 27 2.39 -1.08 2.87
CA ILE A 27 1.24 -1.45 3.72
C ILE A 27 1.64 -2.26 4.96
N GLY A 28 2.84 -2.04 5.46
CA GLY A 28 3.38 -2.73 6.63
C GLY A 28 4.20 -3.97 6.30
N TRP A 29 5.01 -4.37 7.27
CA TRP A 29 5.84 -5.58 7.19
C TRP A 29 5.12 -6.80 7.78
N GLY A 30 5.51 -7.98 7.32
CA GLY A 30 5.03 -9.27 7.81
C GLY A 30 6.19 -10.23 8.04
N GLY A 31 5.92 -11.51 7.90
CA GLY A 31 6.88 -12.59 8.06
C GLY A 31 6.96 -13.15 9.47
N SER A 32 7.79 -14.17 9.63
CA SER A 32 7.87 -14.95 10.85
C SER A 32 8.84 -14.41 11.90
N CYS A 33 9.87 -13.65 11.49
CA CYS A 33 10.95 -13.22 12.39
C CYS A 33 10.70 -11.81 12.93
N PHE A 34 10.68 -10.82 12.06
CA PHE A 34 10.68 -9.42 12.45
C PHE A 34 9.53 -9.02 13.42
N PRO A 35 8.26 -9.41 13.20
CA PRO A 35 7.19 -9.07 14.14
C PRO A 35 7.40 -9.66 15.54
N LYS A 36 7.79 -10.94 15.62
CA LYS A 36 8.02 -11.59 16.92
C LYS A 36 9.24 -11.01 17.65
N ASP A 37 10.29 -10.62 16.92
CA ASP A 37 11.52 -10.09 17.50
C ASP A 37 11.28 -8.68 18.10
N ILE A 38 10.46 -7.84 17.44
CA ILE A 38 10.03 -6.56 18.00
C ILE A 38 9.25 -6.77 19.31
N VAL A 39 8.27 -7.67 19.32
CA VAL A 39 7.47 -7.96 20.52
C VAL A 39 8.34 -8.52 21.64
N ALA A 40 9.24 -9.46 21.33
CA ALA A 40 10.18 -10.02 22.31
C ALA A 40 11.09 -8.94 22.91
N LEU A 41 11.65 -8.05 22.09
CA LEU A 41 12.51 -6.98 22.56
C LEU A 41 11.75 -5.96 23.42
N GLN A 42 10.49 -5.67 23.09
CA GLN A 42 9.60 -4.84 23.93
C GLN A 42 9.40 -5.48 25.32
N GLY A 43 9.06 -6.78 25.37
CA GLY A 43 8.89 -7.50 26.63
C GLY A 43 10.16 -7.57 27.46
N MET A 44 11.33 -7.77 26.82
CA MET A 44 12.62 -7.75 27.50
C MET A 44 12.98 -6.36 28.09
N ALA A 45 12.61 -5.28 27.42
CA ALA A 45 12.80 -3.93 27.95
C ALA A 45 11.89 -3.72 29.17
N GLU A 46 10.62 -4.10 29.08
CA GLU A 46 9.63 -3.94 30.16
C GLU A 46 10.00 -4.71 31.41
N THR A 47 10.51 -5.95 31.28
CA THR A 47 10.98 -6.75 32.44
C THR A 47 12.15 -6.09 33.17
N ARG A 48 12.83 -5.12 32.55
CA ARG A 48 13.91 -4.34 33.15
C ARG A 48 13.52 -2.91 33.53
N GLY A 49 12.21 -2.61 33.53
CA GLY A 49 11.69 -1.28 33.86
C GLY A 49 11.97 -0.21 32.78
N LEU A 50 12.36 -0.62 31.57
CA LEU A 50 12.61 0.28 30.44
C LEU A 50 11.36 0.38 29.55
N THR A 51 11.08 1.59 29.06
CA THR A 51 9.98 1.81 28.11
C THR A 51 10.53 1.83 26.69
N ALA A 52 10.19 0.81 25.89
CA ALA A 52 10.60 0.68 24.48
C ALA A 52 9.72 1.53 23.56
N ARG A 53 9.68 2.88 23.74
CA ARG A 53 8.75 3.80 23.05
C ARG A 53 8.85 3.72 21.52
N MET A 54 10.08 3.69 20.98
CA MET A 54 10.29 3.64 19.52
C MET A 54 9.77 2.31 18.93
N LEU A 55 10.00 1.18 19.59
CA LEU A 55 9.54 -0.13 19.14
C LEU A 55 8.00 -0.20 19.19
N ARG A 56 7.38 0.34 20.24
CA ARG A 56 5.91 0.42 20.33
C ARG A 56 5.35 1.26 19.19
N ALA A 57 5.87 2.48 19.00
CA ALA A 57 5.42 3.36 17.93
C ALA A 57 5.58 2.70 16.54
N ALA A 58 6.70 2.02 16.29
CA ALA A 58 6.91 1.31 15.03
C ALA A 58 5.88 0.19 14.82
N ASN A 59 5.56 -0.59 15.87
CA ASN A 59 4.57 -1.65 15.79
C ASN A 59 3.14 -1.10 15.60
N ASP A 60 2.78 -0.01 16.29
CA ASP A 60 1.49 0.65 16.16
C ASP A 60 1.30 1.19 14.74
N ILE A 61 2.30 1.90 14.19
CA ILE A 61 2.29 2.39 12.81
C ILE A 61 2.18 1.22 11.82
N ASN A 62 2.88 0.10 12.06
CA ASN A 62 2.75 -1.08 11.20
C ASN A 62 1.32 -1.63 11.17
N GLY A 63 0.65 -1.66 12.33
CA GLY A 63 -0.77 -2.04 12.43
C GLY A 63 -1.67 -1.06 11.67
N GLU A 64 -1.44 0.25 11.81
CA GLU A 64 -2.20 1.27 11.10
C GLU A 64 -2.05 1.16 9.57
N GLN A 65 -0.83 0.89 9.08
CA GLN A 65 -0.58 0.71 7.65
C GLN A 65 -1.39 -0.45 7.04
N ARG A 66 -1.67 -1.50 7.81
CA ARG A 66 -2.51 -2.61 7.38
C ARG A 66 -3.96 -2.21 7.10
N THR A 67 -4.43 -1.10 7.66
CA THR A 67 -5.77 -0.56 7.40
C THR A 67 -5.82 0.36 6.19
N TRP A 68 -4.67 0.71 5.59
CA TRP A 68 -4.60 1.68 4.49
C TRP A 68 -5.48 1.28 3.31
N VAL A 69 -5.46 0.00 2.90
CA VAL A 69 -6.27 -0.50 1.78
C VAL A 69 -7.75 -0.27 2.05
N THR A 70 -8.25 -0.71 3.22
CA THR A 70 -9.67 -0.60 3.57
C THR A 70 -10.10 0.85 3.67
N ARG A 71 -9.28 1.72 4.29
CA ARG A 71 -9.55 3.17 4.38
C ARG A 71 -9.61 3.83 3.01
N THR A 72 -8.66 3.51 2.12
CA THR A 72 -8.62 4.07 0.76
C THR A 72 -9.82 3.63 -0.06
N LEU A 73 -10.21 2.35 0.03
CA LEU A 73 -11.42 1.85 -0.62
C LEU A 73 -12.68 2.55 -0.09
N HIS A 74 -12.80 2.78 1.22
CA HIS A 74 -13.91 3.53 1.80
C HIS A 74 -13.94 5.00 1.34
N ALA A 75 -12.79 5.62 1.17
CA ALA A 75 -12.71 6.99 0.64
C ALA A 75 -13.16 7.06 -0.84
N HIS A 76 -12.92 5.99 -1.61
CA HIS A 76 -13.26 5.94 -3.03
C HIS A 76 -14.70 5.48 -3.28
N PHE A 77 -15.20 4.52 -2.49
CA PHE A 77 -16.53 3.95 -2.64
C PHE A 77 -17.44 4.34 -1.47
N LYS A 78 -18.67 4.79 -1.77
CA LYS A 78 -19.68 5.09 -0.74
C LYS A 78 -20.02 3.87 0.13
N THR A 79 -19.93 2.65 -0.44
CA THR A 79 -20.12 1.38 0.26
C THR A 79 -19.19 0.31 -0.32
N LEU A 80 -18.65 -0.53 0.54
CA LEU A 80 -17.85 -1.69 0.15
C LEU A 80 -18.71 -2.95 0.00
N PHE A 81 -19.93 -2.96 0.51
CA PHE A 81 -20.83 -4.13 0.46
C PHE A 81 -21.01 -4.64 -0.96
N GLY A 82 -20.70 -5.92 -1.17
CA GLY A 82 -20.86 -6.61 -2.45
C GLY A 82 -19.81 -6.25 -3.51
N ARG A 83 -18.82 -5.41 -3.19
CA ARG A 83 -17.68 -5.13 -4.07
C ARG A 83 -16.80 -6.36 -4.24
N ARG A 84 -16.04 -6.36 -5.34
CA ARG A 84 -15.03 -7.38 -5.64
C ARG A 84 -13.65 -6.71 -5.70
N VAL A 85 -12.71 -7.20 -4.88
CA VAL A 85 -11.34 -6.68 -4.82
C VAL A 85 -10.37 -7.81 -5.13
N GLY A 86 -9.46 -7.55 -6.08
CA GLY A 86 -8.39 -8.46 -6.44
C GLY A 86 -7.09 -8.08 -5.72
N LEU A 87 -6.45 -9.05 -5.05
CA LEU A 87 -5.14 -8.89 -4.43
C LEU A 87 -4.05 -9.46 -5.35
N LEU A 88 -3.08 -8.64 -5.71
CA LEU A 88 -1.86 -9.01 -6.42
C LEU A 88 -0.76 -9.31 -5.40
N GLY A 89 -0.52 -10.60 -5.17
CA GLY A 89 0.42 -11.13 -4.17
C GLY A 89 -0.25 -11.48 -2.84
N LEU A 90 0.17 -12.62 -2.28
CA LEU A 90 -0.27 -13.15 -0.99
C LEU A 90 0.88 -13.33 0.00
N GLY A 91 2.08 -13.69 -0.49
CA GLY A 91 3.27 -13.84 0.34
C GLY A 91 3.64 -12.55 1.07
N PHE A 92 4.29 -12.65 2.23
CA PHE A 92 4.72 -11.46 2.99
C PHE A 92 5.81 -10.65 2.26
N LYS A 93 6.48 -11.25 1.27
CA LYS A 93 7.44 -10.64 0.33
C LYS A 93 7.50 -11.48 -0.95
N ALA A 94 8.07 -10.95 -2.01
CA ALA A 94 8.36 -11.69 -3.24
C ALA A 94 9.37 -12.83 -3.01
N GLY A 95 9.37 -13.84 -3.87
CA GLY A 95 10.30 -14.97 -3.84
C GLY A 95 9.99 -16.02 -2.76
N THR A 96 8.79 -16.02 -2.15
CA THR A 96 8.41 -17.01 -1.14
C THR A 96 6.90 -17.26 -1.13
N ASP A 97 6.51 -18.45 -0.69
CA ASP A 97 5.13 -18.85 -0.38
C ASP A 97 4.77 -18.66 1.10
N ASP A 98 5.64 -18.02 1.89
CA ASP A 98 5.43 -17.83 3.33
C ASP A 98 4.32 -16.79 3.59
N LEU A 99 3.24 -17.26 4.19
CA LEU A 99 2.05 -16.48 4.54
C LEU A 99 2.02 -16.04 6.01
N ARG A 100 3.06 -16.33 6.80
CA ARG A 100 3.08 -15.98 8.23
C ARG A 100 3.08 -14.47 8.40
N ASN A 101 2.07 -13.95 9.11
CA ASN A 101 1.83 -12.50 9.28
C ASN A 101 1.84 -11.71 7.96
N ALA A 102 1.46 -12.35 6.83
CA ALA A 102 1.38 -11.68 5.54
C ALA A 102 0.28 -10.58 5.56
N PRO A 103 0.59 -9.34 5.12
CA PRO A 103 -0.39 -8.27 5.05
C PRO A 103 -1.64 -8.64 4.26
N ALA A 104 -1.49 -9.44 3.20
CA ALA A 104 -2.59 -9.89 2.36
C ALA A 104 -3.71 -10.60 3.12
N LEU A 105 -3.35 -11.48 4.05
CA LEU A 105 -4.33 -12.25 4.83
C LEU A 105 -5.14 -11.34 5.76
N GLU A 106 -4.48 -10.39 6.40
CA GLU A 106 -5.15 -9.44 7.29
C GLU A 106 -6.06 -8.49 6.50
N ILE A 107 -5.58 -7.96 5.37
CA ILE A 107 -6.36 -7.13 4.45
C ILE A 107 -7.59 -7.90 3.96
N ALA A 108 -7.43 -9.15 3.54
CA ALA A 108 -8.55 -9.99 3.12
C ALA A 108 -9.59 -10.19 4.22
N ALA A 109 -9.15 -10.42 5.47
CA ALA A 109 -10.06 -10.54 6.61
C ALA A 109 -10.81 -9.22 6.91
N GLN A 110 -10.14 -8.07 6.79
CA GLN A 110 -10.78 -6.75 6.93
C GLN A 110 -11.82 -6.51 5.83
N LEU A 111 -11.49 -6.83 4.58
CA LEU A 111 -12.38 -6.69 3.44
C LEU A 111 -13.59 -7.63 3.54
N ALA A 112 -13.38 -8.88 3.96
CA ALA A 112 -14.46 -9.85 4.17
C ALA A 112 -15.45 -9.37 5.26
N LYS A 113 -14.96 -8.78 6.36
CA LYS A 113 -15.82 -8.14 7.40
C LYS A 113 -16.68 -7.01 6.84
N ALA A 114 -16.23 -6.33 5.78
CA ALA A 114 -16.99 -5.31 5.07
C ALA A 114 -17.87 -5.90 3.94
N ASN A 115 -18.05 -7.24 3.89
CA ASN A 115 -18.78 -7.96 2.86
C ASN A 115 -18.25 -7.73 1.43
N VAL A 116 -16.94 -7.58 1.30
CA VAL A 116 -16.23 -7.56 0.01
C VAL A 116 -15.88 -8.98 -0.38
N ARG A 117 -16.04 -9.31 -1.67
CA ARG A 117 -15.55 -10.56 -2.24
C ARG A 117 -14.08 -10.38 -2.59
N VAL A 118 -13.21 -11.17 -1.97
CA VAL A 118 -11.76 -11.07 -2.18
C VAL A 118 -11.30 -12.21 -3.09
N ARG A 119 -10.65 -11.84 -4.18
CA ARG A 119 -9.91 -12.74 -5.05
C ARG A 119 -8.42 -12.44 -4.94
N ALA A 120 -7.56 -13.40 -5.17
CA ALA A 120 -6.12 -13.21 -5.12
C ALA A 120 -5.39 -14.01 -6.19
N PHE A 121 -4.34 -13.43 -6.72
CA PHE A 121 -3.36 -14.09 -7.54
C PHE A 121 -1.97 -13.91 -6.93
N ASP A 122 -1.21 -15.00 -6.88
CA ASP A 122 0.20 -14.99 -6.45
C ASP A 122 0.99 -15.95 -7.35
N PRO A 123 2.20 -15.59 -7.80
CA PRO A 123 3.00 -16.46 -8.68
C PRO A 123 3.34 -17.82 -8.09
N VAL A 124 3.44 -17.97 -6.77
CA VAL A 124 3.85 -19.22 -6.10
C VAL A 124 2.83 -19.78 -5.10
N VAL A 125 2.06 -18.94 -4.42
CA VAL A 125 1.05 -19.38 -3.45
C VAL A 125 -0.15 -19.98 -4.17
N ARG A 126 -0.48 -21.26 -3.88
CA ARG A 126 -1.61 -21.99 -4.47
C ARG A 126 -2.70 -22.31 -3.45
N SER A 127 -2.46 -22.05 -2.18
CA SER A 127 -3.46 -22.27 -1.13
C SER A 127 -3.22 -21.33 0.04
N VAL A 128 -4.28 -20.99 0.76
CA VAL A 128 -4.21 -20.21 1.99
C VAL A 128 -4.50 -21.09 3.20
N PRO A 129 -4.08 -20.68 4.42
CA PRO A 129 -4.42 -21.39 5.65
C PRO A 129 -5.93 -21.60 5.79
N PRO A 130 -6.39 -22.69 6.47
CA PRO A 130 -7.81 -23.05 6.56
C PRO A 130 -8.73 -21.91 6.99
N ALA A 131 -8.28 -21.04 7.90
CA ALA A 131 -9.06 -19.90 8.40
C ALA A 131 -9.38 -18.83 7.33
N TYR A 132 -8.71 -18.86 6.18
CA TYR A 132 -8.87 -17.88 5.10
C TYR A 132 -9.48 -18.43 3.82
N ARG A 133 -9.73 -19.77 3.77
CA ARG A 133 -10.25 -20.45 2.55
C ARG A 133 -11.61 -19.93 2.11
N GLU A 134 -12.47 -19.60 3.08
CA GLU A 134 -13.79 -19.03 2.78
C GLU A 134 -13.75 -17.52 2.50
N LEU A 135 -12.60 -16.87 2.77
CA LEU A 135 -12.44 -15.42 2.61
C LEU A 135 -11.76 -15.04 1.31
N ILE A 136 -10.93 -15.91 0.74
CA ILE A 136 -10.09 -15.63 -0.42
C ILE A 136 -10.28 -16.71 -1.49
N GLU A 137 -10.73 -16.29 -2.66
CA GLU A 137 -10.75 -17.09 -3.88
C GLU A 137 -9.41 -16.91 -4.60
N ILE A 138 -8.58 -17.95 -4.70
CA ILE A 138 -7.34 -17.90 -5.47
C ILE A 138 -7.68 -18.17 -6.93
N VAL A 139 -7.13 -17.36 -7.84
CA VAL A 139 -7.30 -17.46 -9.28
C VAL A 139 -5.99 -17.77 -9.97
N ASP A 140 -6.04 -18.25 -11.20
CA ASP A 140 -4.87 -18.77 -11.91
C ASP A 140 -4.09 -17.71 -12.66
N ASP A 141 -4.71 -16.57 -13.00
CA ASP A 141 -4.04 -15.47 -13.70
C ASP A 141 -4.58 -14.08 -13.31
N THR A 142 -3.85 -13.06 -13.72
CA THR A 142 -4.12 -11.65 -13.38
C THR A 142 -5.28 -11.06 -14.16
N GLU A 143 -5.60 -11.55 -15.36
CA GLU A 143 -6.78 -11.11 -16.10
C GLU A 143 -8.07 -11.67 -15.47
N GLU A 144 -8.04 -12.93 -15.06
CA GLU A 144 -9.13 -13.53 -14.30
C GLU A 144 -9.34 -12.78 -12.98
N LEU A 145 -8.25 -12.40 -12.27
CA LEU A 145 -8.31 -11.57 -11.08
C LEU A 145 -9.01 -10.24 -11.35
N ALA A 146 -8.63 -9.56 -12.43
CA ALA A 146 -9.16 -8.24 -12.79
C ALA A 146 -10.61 -8.29 -13.25
N ARG A 147 -11.04 -9.40 -13.86
CA ARG A 147 -12.36 -9.54 -14.50
C ARG A 147 -13.50 -9.24 -13.54
N GLY A 148 -14.18 -8.09 -13.77
CA GLY A 148 -15.29 -7.59 -12.97
C GLY A 148 -14.90 -7.16 -11.56
N SER A 149 -13.62 -6.97 -11.28
CA SER A 149 -13.15 -6.38 -10.02
C SER A 149 -13.47 -4.89 -9.96
N ASP A 150 -13.79 -4.41 -8.77
CA ASP A 150 -14.01 -2.99 -8.48
C ASP A 150 -12.70 -2.28 -8.12
N ALA A 151 -11.70 -3.04 -7.64
CA ALA A 151 -10.35 -2.55 -7.42
C ALA A 151 -9.34 -3.70 -7.52
N LEU A 152 -8.11 -3.37 -7.91
CA LEU A 152 -6.92 -4.21 -7.73
C LEU A 152 -6.01 -3.59 -6.69
N VAL A 153 -5.33 -4.44 -5.91
CA VAL A 153 -4.41 -4.01 -4.85
C VAL A 153 -3.09 -4.75 -5.01
N VAL A 154 -2.00 -4.03 -5.24
CA VAL A 154 -0.66 -4.61 -5.18
C VAL A 154 -0.26 -4.76 -3.71
N VAL A 155 -0.16 -6.00 -3.24
CA VAL A 155 0.16 -6.33 -1.85
C VAL A 155 1.60 -6.80 -1.69
N THR A 156 2.10 -7.54 -2.67
CA THR A 156 3.48 -8.08 -2.68
C THR A 156 4.19 -7.62 -3.95
N GLU A 157 5.43 -7.20 -3.80
CA GLU A 157 6.26 -6.63 -4.88
C GLU A 157 6.91 -7.71 -5.77
N TRP A 158 6.10 -8.57 -6.39
CA TRP A 158 6.59 -9.54 -7.36
C TRP A 158 7.10 -8.85 -8.62
N PRO A 159 8.33 -9.21 -9.11
CA PRO A 159 8.86 -8.64 -10.36
C PRO A 159 7.94 -8.86 -11.56
N GLU A 160 7.22 -9.97 -11.60
CA GLU A 160 6.28 -10.34 -12.65
C GLU A 160 5.14 -9.32 -12.80
N PHE A 161 4.82 -8.58 -11.75
CA PHE A 161 3.78 -7.55 -11.81
C PHE A 161 4.23 -6.29 -12.55
N LEU A 162 5.54 -6.11 -12.79
CA LEU A 162 6.05 -5.05 -13.65
C LEU A 162 5.69 -5.25 -15.13
N GLU A 163 5.45 -6.50 -15.53
CA GLU A 163 5.13 -6.90 -16.91
C GLU A 163 3.60 -6.95 -17.18
N LEU A 164 2.77 -6.48 -16.25
CA LEU A 164 1.32 -6.49 -16.42
C LEU A 164 0.85 -5.61 -17.56
N ASP A 165 0.01 -6.14 -18.45
CA ASP A 165 -0.74 -5.34 -19.42
C ASP A 165 -1.87 -4.58 -18.69
N LEU A 166 -1.50 -3.42 -18.14
CA LEU A 166 -2.42 -2.59 -17.35
C LEU A 166 -3.64 -2.15 -18.15
N ALA A 167 -3.48 -1.91 -19.47
CA ALA A 167 -4.60 -1.54 -20.33
C ALA A 167 -5.58 -2.70 -20.52
N ARG A 168 -5.09 -3.94 -20.62
CA ARG A 168 -5.92 -5.14 -20.69
C ARG A 168 -6.68 -5.36 -19.38
N LEU A 169 -6.00 -5.23 -18.23
CA LEU A 169 -6.63 -5.34 -16.92
C LEU A 169 -7.73 -4.28 -16.74
N CYS A 170 -7.44 -3.02 -17.09
CA CYS A 170 -8.40 -1.92 -17.04
C CYS A 170 -9.69 -2.23 -17.80
N ARG A 171 -9.59 -2.80 -19.01
CA ARG A 171 -10.76 -3.12 -19.87
C ARG A 171 -11.70 -4.15 -19.27
N VAL A 172 -11.21 -5.08 -18.44
CA VAL A 172 -12.01 -6.18 -17.87
C VAL A 172 -12.51 -5.88 -16.46
N MET A 173 -11.99 -4.85 -15.81
CA MET A 173 -12.45 -4.38 -14.50
C MET A 173 -13.83 -3.72 -14.61
N ARG A 174 -14.58 -3.74 -13.50
CA ARG A 174 -15.83 -2.98 -13.35
C ARG A 174 -15.57 -1.52 -13.03
N THR A 175 -14.63 -1.26 -12.14
CA THR A 175 -14.13 0.07 -11.79
C THR A 175 -12.60 0.03 -11.88
N PRO A 176 -11.98 0.87 -12.71
CA PRO A 176 -10.56 0.80 -12.98
C PRO A 176 -9.73 1.47 -11.85
N LEU A 177 -9.88 1.00 -10.60
CA LEU A 177 -9.14 1.47 -9.44
C LEU A 177 -7.96 0.53 -9.13
N LEU A 178 -6.75 1.10 -9.06
CA LEU A 178 -5.53 0.39 -8.70
C LEU A 178 -4.91 1.02 -7.45
N LEU A 179 -4.86 0.24 -6.37
CA LEU A 179 -4.17 0.60 -5.13
C LEU A 179 -2.79 -0.05 -5.14
N ASP A 180 -1.74 0.75 -5.13
CA ASP A 180 -0.38 0.22 -5.09
C ASP A 180 0.19 0.33 -3.66
N GLY A 181 0.06 -0.77 -2.92
CA GLY A 181 0.54 -0.90 -1.54
C GLY A 181 2.06 -1.03 -1.42
N ARG A 182 2.79 -1.07 -2.54
CA ARG A 182 4.25 -1.24 -2.57
C ARG A 182 4.96 -0.16 -3.37
N ASN A 183 4.22 0.75 -4.03
CA ASN A 183 4.76 1.71 -4.99
C ASN A 183 5.63 1.01 -6.06
N LEU A 184 5.17 -0.15 -6.51
CA LEU A 184 5.86 -1.01 -7.46
C LEU A 184 5.70 -0.51 -8.89
N LEU A 185 4.46 -0.11 -9.23
CA LEU A 185 4.08 0.25 -10.59
C LEU A 185 4.35 1.73 -10.87
N ASP A 186 4.56 2.04 -12.14
CA ASP A 186 4.66 3.43 -12.60
C ASP A 186 3.27 4.08 -12.62
N PRO A 187 3.05 5.17 -11.86
CA PRO A 187 1.78 5.89 -11.84
C PRO A 187 1.37 6.45 -13.21
N GLU A 188 2.34 6.92 -14.00
CA GLU A 188 2.06 7.50 -15.32
C GLU A 188 1.63 6.40 -16.31
N ALA A 189 2.27 5.24 -16.27
CA ALA A 189 1.87 4.09 -17.06
C ALA A 189 0.47 3.60 -16.66
N ALA A 190 0.17 3.53 -15.35
CA ALA A 190 -1.14 3.10 -14.86
C ALA A 190 -2.26 4.06 -15.27
N THR A 191 -2.05 5.37 -15.12
CA THR A 191 -3.04 6.39 -15.51
C THR A 191 -3.22 6.46 -17.03
N SER A 192 -2.14 6.32 -17.80
CA SER A 192 -2.21 6.25 -19.27
C SER A 192 -2.98 5.02 -19.76
N ALA A 193 -2.96 3.92 -19.01
CA ALA A 193 -3.75 2.73 -19.26
C ALA A 193 -5.25 2.89 -18.88
N GLY A 194 -5.64 4.03 -18.29
CA GLY A 194 -7.03 4.33 -17.88
C GLY A 194 -7.36 3.94 -16.44
N LEU A 195 -6.37 3.58 -15.63
CA LEU A 195 -6.57 3.24 -14.22
C LEU A 195 -6.52 4.49 -13.34
N THR A 196 -7.38 4.57 -12.34
CA THR A 196 -7.21 5.48 -11.22
C THR A 196 -6.17 4.88 -10.29
N TYR A 197 -4.98 5.48 -10.24
CA TYR A 197 -3.86 4.97 -9.44
C TYR A 197 -3.77 5.67 -8.09
N VAL A 198 -3.61 4.87 -7.03
CA VAL A 198 -3.38 5.37 -5.67
C VAL A 198 -2.21 4.61 -5.04
N GLY A 199 -1.07 5.27 -4.87
CA GLY A 199 0.11 4.70 -4.22
C GLY A 199 0.22 5.11 -2.75
N VAL A 200 0.82 4.25 -1.92
CA VAL A 200 1.06 4.54 -0.50
C VAL A 200 1.97 5.76 -0.36
N GLY A 201 1.45 6.84 0.27
CA GLY A 201 2.22 8.07 0.49
C GLY A 201 2.54 8.87 -0.79
N ARG A 202 1.92 8.54 -1.93
CA ARG A 202 2.13 9.25 -3.21
C ARG A 202 0.95 10.13 -3.61
N GLY A 203 -0.13 10.11 -2.85
CA GLY A 203 -1.37 10.77 -3.23
C GLY A 203 -2.15 9.97 -4.29
N GLN A 204 -3.17 10.61 -4.86
CA GLN A 204 -4.01 10.03 -5.90
C GLN A 204 -3.58 10.57 -7.27
N TYR A 205 -3.27 9.67 -8.19
CA TYR A 205 -3.03 10.00 -9.60
C TYR A 205 -4.31 9.68 -10.38
N ASP A 206 -5.10 10.72 -10.66
CA ASP A 206 -6.30 10.61 -11.50
C ASP A 206 -6.07 11.43 -12.77
N ALA A 207 -6.17 10.81 -13.93
CA ALA A 207 -6.00 11.47 -15.23
C ALA A 207 -7.05 12.59 -15.45
N THR A 208 -8.17 12.56 -14.70
CA THR A 208 -9.21 13.61 -14.77
C THR A 208 -8.90 14.79 -13.84
N ALA A 209 -8.03 14.64 -12.84
CA ALA A 209 -7.68 15.69 -11.88
C ALA A 209 -6.70 16.73 -12.43
N THR A 210 -5.95 16.41 -13.48
CA THR A 210 -4.96 17.32 -14.08
C THR A 210 -5.55 18.54 -14.80
N SER A 211 -6.87 18.58 -15.04
CA SER A 211 -7.52 19.73 -15.71
C SER A 211 -8.18 20.75 -14.77
N ASN A 212 -8.40 20.42 -13.49
CA ASN A 212 -9.15 21.30 -12.57
C ASN A 212 -8.32 21.94 -11.44
N ASP A 213 -7.14 21.40 -11.10
CA ASP A 213 -6.35 21.92 -9.98
C ASP A 213 -5.45 23.12 -10.33
N ALA A 214 -5.35 23.46 -11.63
CA ALA A 214 -4.68 24.68 -12.08
C ALA A 214 -5.51 25.96 -11.85
N ARG A 215 -6.80 25.85 -11.48
CA ARG A 215 -7.70 27.00 -11.27
C ARG A 215 -8.04 27.31 -9.82
N SER A 216 -7.60 26.52 -8.85
CA SER A 216 -7.90 26.74 -7.42
C SER A 216 -6.72 27.25 -6.58
N ARG A 217 -5.58 27.54 -7.17
CA ARG A 217 -4.53 28.31 -6.50
C ARG A 217 -4.80 29.79 -6.71
N GLY A 218 -5.67 30.35 -5.87
CA GLY A 218 -5.82 31.77 -5.71
C GLY A 218 -4.51 32.36 -5.11
N PRO A 219 -4.21 33.65 -5.39
CA PRO A 219 -3.02 34.31 -4.87
C PRO A 219 -3.23 34.68 -3.42
N ALA A 220 -2.87 33.83 -2.49
CA ALA A 220 -2.74 34.17 -1.07
C ALA A 220 -1.76 33.20 -0.43
N ASP A 221 -0.52 33.63 -0.36
CA ASP A 221 0.38 33.55 0.79
C ASP A 221 1.82 33.89 0.34
N GLU A 222 1.97 35.08 -0.25
CA GLU A 222 3.20 35.84 -0.15
C GLU A 222 3.13 36.58 1.19
N VAL A 223 3.54 35.94 2.27
CA VAL A 223 3.78 36.60 3.55
C VAL A 223 5.20 36.36 3.97
N ALA A 224 5.99 37.42 3.70
CA ALA A 224 7.06 37.94 4.55
C ALA A 224 8.18 37.00 5.01
N LEU A 225 9.19 36.87 4.14
CA LEU A 225 10.57 36.79 4.57
C LEU A 225 11.20 38.22 4.41
N GLU A 226 10.84 39.14 5.26
CA GLU A 226 11.60 40.38 5.46
C GLU A 226 12.14 40.46 6.90
N ARG A 227 13.49 40.42 6.95
CA ARG A 227 14.39 41.09 7.87
C ARG A 227 14.35 40.74 9.36
N THR A 228 15.40 40.08 9.79
CA THR A 228 16.21 40.59 10.90
C THR A 228 17.69 40.35 10.59
N SER A 229 18.28 41.30 9.86
CA SER A 229 19.66 41.66 10.05
C SER A 229 19.68 42.76 11.15
N ASP A 230 20.65 42.70 12.01
CA ASP A 230 21.09 43.57 13.10
C ASP A 230 20.76 43.03 14.50
N VAL A 231 21.77 42.58 15.19
CA VAL A 231 22.40 43.21 16.34
C VAL A 231 23.57 42.33 16.85
N ALA A 232 24.79 42.95 16.80
CA ALA A 232 26.01 42.77 17.63
C ALA A 232 26.53 41.36 17.91
#